data_ebe027f9a639827cea40c0e83cad7b5c
#
_entry.id   ebe027f9a639827cea40c0e83cad7b5c
#
_cell.length_a   1.000
_cell.length_b   1.000
_cell.length_c   1.000
_cell.angle_alpha   90.00
_cell.angle_beta   90.00
_cell.angle_gamma   90.00
#
_symmetry.space_group_name_H-M   'P 1'
#
loop_
_entity.id
_entity.type
_entity.pdbx_description
1 polymer ?
#
loop_
_entity_poly.entity_id
_entity_poly.type
_entity_poly.pdbx_seq_one_letter_code
_entity_poly.pdbx_strand_id
1 'polypeptide(L)'
;MEKCKKGYFEFDTRQDGLYLTVYPPQQGEPALDAGEVLYYIEKKNIYGCDITLIGDTVKKGATQEVTVKVSDETPYPVSEFGDYRISHDTMTLEAVFYPPFKGAVELTYEEIQKDLKNIGVISGISEEAIRLFLLEKRYFETYVLAKGTKAREGSDGYIEYTFNTSLKPTPKMNEDGTVDFHTLENVNHIKSGDVVAILHPEDRGDNGIDILGRPVYPRKVKRAVFRYGKNMEVSEDKLKLISKVDGHVTLENDKVFVSNILELVDVDASTGDINYSGSVMIKGNVLAGFSVKAAGDISVSGIVEGATIIADGDITFNRGVQGMNKAVIKAGGNIVSKFIESASSVEAGGNIESDSILHSKVRAKGTIKASGRNGLIVGGEVRSICLVEAKNIGNEMGTATVVGVGVDPAAKKRVDELKTSLHKLGDSKIQLNQIMTALRKKQEIEGKLAPDKVELQQKTMRNLVMIEKDLTEQKNELEQLRQQLGEDVNARVRVSGNIYVGVKLIFGEQNYFIKEKRTFCQFVKDKADIKWQSL
;
A
#
# COMPACT_ATOMS: atom_id res chain seq x y z
N MET A 1 13.48 -61.09 46.43
CA MET A 1 13.77 -61.24 44.99
C MET A 1 12.51 -61.10 44.12
N GLU A 2 11.75 -60.06 44.31
CA GLU A 2 10.54 -59.77 43.47
C GLU A 2 10.67 -58.52 42.64
N LYS A 3 11.92 -58.03 42.42
CA LYS A 3 12.13 -56.71 41.81
C LYS A 3 12.13 -56.67 40.28
N CYS A 4 12.52 -57.76 39.61
CA CYS A 4 12.60 -57.76 38.15
C CYS A 4 11.38 -58.48 37.54
N LYS A 5 10.58 -57.77 36.73
CA LYS A 5 9.39 -58.33 36.07
C LYS A 5 9.71 -59.07 34.76
N LYS A 6 10.74 -58.62 34.04
CA LYS A 6 11.28 -59.22 32.81
C LYS A 6 12.10 -60.47 33.16
N GLY A 7 12.20 -61.41 32.27
CA GLY A 7 13.18 -62.52 32.40
C GLY A 7 14.61 -61.95 32.55
N TYR A 8 15.33 -62.41 33.56
CA TYR A 8 16.68 -61.93 33.84
C TYR A 8 17.64 -63.05 34.25
N PHE A 9 18.89 -62.73 34.44
CA PHE A 9 19.91 -63.65 34.81
C PHE A 9 20.83 -63.13 35.92
N GLU A 10 21.43 -64.03 36.65
CA GLU A 10 22.51 -63.73 37.59
C GLU A 10 23.68 -64.69 37.31
N PHE A 11 24.87 -64.13 37.37
CA PHE A 11 26.07 -64.95 37.46
C PHE A 11 26.47 -65.16 38.93
N ASP A 12 26.93 -66.37 39.27
CA ASP A 12 27.38 -66.71 40.59
C ASP A 12 28.78 -67.40 40.46
N THR A 13 29.82 -66.74 41.02
CA THR A 13 31.17 -67.25 41.02
C THR A 13 31.34 -68.19 42.23
N ARG A 14 31.48 -69.47 41.99
CA ARG A 14 31.70 -70.46 43.04
C ARG A 14 33.13 -70.95 43.00
N GLN A 15 33.54 -71.83 44.00
CA GLN A 15 34.90 -72.33 44.07
C GLN A 15 35.33 -73.17 42.86
N ASP A 16 34.40 -73.74 42.17
CA ASP A 16 34.62 -74.70 41.04
C ASP A 16 34.28 -74.06 39.65
N GLY A 17 33.91 -72.81 39.59
CA GLY A 17 33.63 -72.16 38.31
C GLY A 17 32.51 -71.13 38.37
N LEU A 18 32.10 -70.64 37.19
CA LEU A 18 31.04 -69.67 36.98
C LEU A 18 29.71 -70.34 36.68
N TYR A 19 28.68 -69.97 37.42
CA TYR A 19 27.32 -70.45 37.25
C TYR A 19 26.40 -69.32 36.70
N LEU A 20 25.55 -69.68 35.73
CA LEU A 20 24.50 -68.84 35.22
C LEU A 20 23.14 -69.30 35.76
N THR A 21 22.43 -68.44 36.43
CA THR A 21 21.03 -68.65 36.82
C THR A 21 20.16 -67.78 35.97
N VAL A 22 19.19 -68.36 35.26
CA VAL A 22 18.19 -67.64 34.48
C VAL A 22 16.84 -67.77 35.17
N TYR A 23 16.21 -66.64 35.35
CA TYR A 23 14.90 -66.49 36.00
C TYR A 23 13.81 -66.27 34.96
N PRO A 24 12.66 -66.96 35.01
CA PRO A 24 11.55 -66.73 34.10
C PRO A 24 10.91 -65.35 34.26
N PRO A 25 10.35 -64.78 33.18
CA PRO A 25 9.61 -63.54 33.26
C PRO A 25 8.31 -63.70 34.06
N GLN A 26 7.81 -62.61 34.65
CA GLN A 26 6.45 -62.59 35.20
C GLN A 26 5.42 -62.64 34.08
N GLN A 27 4.20 -63.00 34.39
CA GLN A 27 3.12 -63.18 33.40
C GLN A 27 2.91 -61.89 32.56
N GLY A 28 3.10 -62.03 31.23
CA GLY A 28 2.95 -60.93 30.28
C GLY A 28 4.22 -60.13 29.97
N GLU A 29 5.34 -60.42 30.63
CA GLU A 29 6.62 -59.75 30.39
C GLU A 29 7.51 -60.59 29.44
N PRO A 30 8.45 -59.98 28.69
CA PRO A 30 9.32 -60.66 27.76
C PRO A 30 10.34 -61.57 28.47
N ALA A 31 10.62 -62.72 27.86
CA ALA A 31 11.70 -63.62 28.31
C ALA A 31 13.09 -62.99 28.02
N LEU A 32 14.12 -63.49 28.73
CA LEU A 32 15.50 -63.08 28.51
C LEU A 32 15.94 -63.53 27.11
N ASP A 33 16.64 -62.62 26.37
CA ASP A 33 17.30 -62.99 25.13
C ASP A 33 18.75 -63.53 25.41
N ALA A 34 19.13 -64.61 24.75
CA ALA A 34 20.48 -65.12 24.84
C ALA A 34 21.55 -64.09 24.39
N GLY A 35 21.21 -63.19 23.44
CA GLY A 35 22.07 -62.10 23.02
C GLY A 35 22.40 -61.10 24.14
N GLU A 36 21.49 -60.88 25.09
CA GLU A 36 21.72 -60.01 26.25
C GLU A 36 22.78 -60.63 27.18
N VAL A 37 22.74 -61.92 27.40
CA VAL A 37 23.74 -62.62 28.21
C VAL A 37 25.12 -62.62 27.53
N LEU A 38 25.16 -62.92 26.22
CA LEU A 38 26.39 -62.90 25.44
C LEU A 38 27.03 -61.54 25.38
N TYR A 39 26.22 -60.49 25.17
CA TYR A 39 26.68 -59.10 25.21
C TYR A 39 27.27 -58.71 26.58
N TYR A 40 26.65 -59.15 27.66
CA TYR A 40 27.17 -58.91 29.02
C TYR A 40 28.54 -59.56 29.22
N ILE A 41 28.70 -60.84 28.79
CA ILE A 41 29.94 -61.63 28.87
C ILE A 41 31.06 -60.93 28.09
N GLU A 42 30.75 -60.48 26.86
CA GLU A 42 31.71 -59.77 26.01
C GLU A 42 32.12 -58.44 26.65
N LYS A 43 31.15 -57.67 27.08
CA LYS A 43 31.39 -56.34 27.68
C LYS A 43 32.24 -56.39 28.95
N LYS A 44 32.15 -57.47 29.72
CA LYS A 44 32.90 -57.65 30.97
C LYS A 44 34.11 -58.53 30.81
N ASN A 45 34.45 -58.93 29.59
CA ASN A 45 35.59 -59.78 29.27
C ASN A 45 35.60 -61.11 30.12
N ILE A 46 34.43 -61.72 30.23
CA ILE A 46 34.31 -63.03 30.92
C ILE A 46 34.67 -64.15 29.92
N TYR A 47 35.73 -64.86 30.16
CA TYR A 47 36.25 -65.85 29.22
C TYR A 47 35.87 -67.26 29.64
N GLY A 48 36.06 -68.21 28.71
CA GLY A 48 35.88 -69.63 28.98
C GLY A 48 34.41 -70.07 29.12
N CYS A 49 33.44 -69.27 28.74
CA CYS A 49 32.02 -69.63 28.81
C CYS A 49 31.59 -70.46 27.61
N ASP A 50 30.81 -71.54 27.86
CA ASP A 50 30.16 -72.30 26.82
C ASP A 50 28.91 -71.59 26.28
N ILE A 51 29.08 -71.07 25.06
CA ILE A 51 28.01 -70.24 24.38
C ILE A 51 26.79 -71.14 24.06
N THR A 52 26.99 -72.40 23.69
CA THR A 52 25.90 -73.34 23.37
C THR A 52 25.06 -73.61 24.61
N LEU A 53 25.73 -73.89 25.69
CA LEU A 53 25.11 -74.15 26.99
C LEU A 53 24.35 -72.92 27.53
N ILE A 54 24.89 -71.72 27.34
CA ILE A 54 24.21 -70.47 27.68
C ILE A 54 22.89 -70.32 26.89
N GLY A 55 22.92 -70.56 25.56
CA GLY A 55 21.73 -70.43 24.72
C GLY A 55 20.63 -71.46 25.13
N ASP A 56 21.01 -72.71 25.47
CA ASP A 56 20.07 -73.69 25.94
C ASP A 56 19.53 -73.41 27.34
N THR A 57 20.35 -72.80 28.21
CA THR A 57 19.95 -72.41 29.56
C THR A 57 18.95 -71.27 29.52
N VAL A 58 19.14 -70.27 28.63
CA VAL A 58 18.21 -69.12 28.43
C VAL A 58 16.86 -69.63 27.90
N LYS A 59 16.86 -70.58 26.94
CA LYS A 59 15.61 -71.17 26.42
C LYS A 59 14.82 -71.89 27.51
N LYS A 60 15.49 -72.70 28.35
CA LYS A 60 14.88 -73.42 29.47
C LYS A 60 14.41 -72.41 30.56
N GLY A 61 15.21 -71.38 30.82
CA GLY A 61 14.94 -70.30 31.78
C GLY A 61 13.72 -69.45 31.47
N ALA A 62 13.23 -69.52 30.23
CA ALA A 62 12.00 -68.79 29.85
C ALA A 62 10.73 -69.29 30.57
N THR A 63 10.76 -70.55 31.09
CA THR A 63 9.59 -71.15 31.73
C THR A 63 9.78 -71.49 33.20
N GLN A 64 11.03 -71.69 33.63
CA GLN A 64 11.40 -72.10 35.01
C GLN A 64 12.79 -71.53 35.35
N GLU A 65 13.08 -71.39 36.65
CA GLU A 65 14.42 -71.05 37.09
C GLU A 65 15.37 -72.20 36.76
N VAL A 66 16.50 -71.89 36.10
CA VAL A 66 17.52 -72.84 35.70
C VAL A 66 18.91 -72.34 36.08
N THR A 67 19.68 -73.12 36.82
CA THR A 67 21.05 -72.82 37.16
C THR A 67 21.98 -73.81 36.52
N VAL A 68 22.99 -73.33 35.76
CA VAL A 68 23.94 -74.18 35.06
C VAL A 68 25.36 -73.62 35.21
N LYS A 69 26.37 -74.54 35.36
CA LYS A 69 27.77 -74.12 35.32
C LYS A 69 28.16 -73.87 33.87
N VAL A 70 28.58 -72.57 33.56
CA VAL A 70 28.88 -72.15 32.19
C VAL A 70 30.37 -71.97 31.91
N SER A 71 31.20 -71.94 32.93
CA SER A 71 32.67 -71.89 32.81
C SER A 71 33.36 -72.55 34.00
N ASP A 72 34.54 -73.05 33.78
CA ASP A 72 35.44 -73.52 34.84
C ASP A 72 36.29 -72.39 35.48
N GLU A 73 36.24 -71.18 34.86
CA GLU A 73 36.93 -70.04 35.38
C GLU A 73 36.10 -69.33 36.50
N THR A 74 36.81 -68.68 37.44
CA THR A 74 36.22 -68.04 38.57
C THR A 74 36.49 -66.52 38.48
N PRO A 75 35.76 -65.79 37.61
CA PRO A 75 35.95 -64.37 37.46
C PRO A 75 35.55 -63.59 38.74
N TYR A 76 36.14 -62.42 38.94
CA TYR A 76 35.74 -61.58 40.06
C TYR A 76 34.27 -61.18 39.91
N PRO A 77 33.50 -61.11 41.01
CA PRO A 77 32.13 -60.68 40.98
C PRO A 77 31.98 -59.24 40.42
N VAL A 78 31.12 -59.09 39.42
CA VAL A 78 30.85 -57.82 38.78
C VAL A 78 29.68 -57.13 39.52
N SER A 79 29.90 -55.91 39.99
CA SER A 79 28.85 -55.06 40.56
C SER A 79 27.87 -54.58 39.48
N GLU A 80 26.64 -54.22 39.87
CA GLU A 80 25.67 -53.57 38.98
C GLU A 80 26.27 -52.34 38.31
N PHE A 81 26.05 -52.13 37.04
CA PHE A 81 26.62 -51.00 36.31
C PHE A 81 25.69 -50.48 35.22
N GLY A 82 25.87 -49.23 34.84
CA GLY A 82 25.19 -48.57 33.73
C GLY A 82 26.14 -48.33 32.55
N ASP A 83 25.60 -48.44 31.34
CA ASP A 83 26.23 -47.97 30.12
C ASP A 83 25.54 -46.69 29.67
N TYR A 84 26.23 -45.57 29.72
CA TYR A 84 25.67 -44.24 29.49
C TYR A 84 26.06 -43.75 28.10
N ARG A 85 25.07 -43.36 27.30
CA ARG A 85 25.27 -42.91 25.94
C ARG A 85 24.66 -41.53 25.73
N ILE A 86 25.50 -40.53 25.50
CA ILE A 86 25.08 -39.20 25.13
C ILE A 86 24.76 -39.17 23.63
N SER A 87 23.59 -38.62 23.26
CA SER A 87 23.24 -38.38 21.86
C SER A 87 24.22 -37.43 21.17
N HIS A 88 24.36 -37.54 19.85
CA HIS A 88 25.31 -36.73 19.09
C HIS A 88 25.02 -35.21 19.21
N ASP A 89 23.76 -34.83 19.37
CA ASP A 89 23.32 -33.45 19.56
C ASP A 89 23.40 -32.98 21.02
N THR A 90 23.90 -33.84 21.92
CA THR A 90 23.98 -33.56 23.37
C THR A 90 22.65 -33.21 24.06
N MET A 91 21.52 -33.58 23.43
CA MET A 91 20.19 -33.29 23.94
C MET A 91 19.57 -34.38 24.79
N THR A 92 20.08 -35.61 24.71
CA THR A 92 19.58 -36.73 25.49
C THR A 92 20.71 -37.58 26.04
N LEU A 93 20.51 -38.12 27.24
CA LEU A 93 21.31 -39.16 27.80
C LEU A 93 20.47 -40.43 27.92
N GLU A 94 20.91 -41.49 27.28
CA GLU A 94 20.35 -42.80 27.42
C GLU A 94 21.27 -43.66 28.28
N ALA A 95 20.68 -44.53 29.11
CA ALA A 95 21.40 -45.49 29.89
C ALA A 95 20.78 -46.88 29.76
N VAL A 96 21.63 -47.91 29.72
CA VAL A 96 21.23 -49.30 29.84
C VAL A 96 21.94 -49.88 31.06
N PHE A 97 21.16 -50.48 31.96
CA PHE A 97 21.69 -51.05 33.18
C PHE A 97 21.82 -52.59 33.07
N TYR A 98 22.82 -53.14 33.77
CA TYR A 98 23.18 -54.53 33.72
C TYR A 98 23.20 -55.12 35.12
N PRO A 99 22.72 -56.38 35.31
CA PRO A 99 22.60 -56.98 36.60
C PRO A 99 23.96 -57.23 37.26
N PRO A 100 24.04 -57.18 38.61
CA PRO A 100 25.24 -57.61 39.34
C PRO A 100 25.36 -59.14 39.37
N PHE A 101 26.55 -59.61 39.67
CA PHE A 101 26.71 -60.99 40.11
C PHE A 101 26.05 -61.20 41.46
N LYS A 102 25.67 -62.41 41.77
CA LYS A 102 25.02 -62.82 43.02
C LYS A 102 25.85 -62.32 44.24
N GLY A 103 25.24 -61.50 45.07
CA GLY A 103 25.86 -60.94 46.25
C GLY A 103 26.86 -59.79 45.99
N ALA A 104 27.00 -59.34 44.73
CA ALA A 104 27.77 -58.14 44.41
C ALA A 104 26.97 -56.87 44.70
N VAL A 105 27.66 -55.71 44.65
CA VAL A 105 27.06 -54.41 45.02
C VAL A 105 26.08 -53.93 43.96
N GLU A 106 24.88 -53.53 44.40
CA GLU A 106 23.86 -52.89 43.56
C GLU A 106 24.14 -51.36 43.51
N LEU A 107 23.76 -50.71 42.37
CA LEU A 107 23.85 -49.25 42.21
C LEU A 107 22.85 -48.54 43.13
N THR A 108 23.35 -47.48 43.74
CA THR A 108 22.56 -46.51 44.51
C THR A 108 22.24 -45.30 43.68
N TYR A 109 21.28 -44.50 44.15
CA TYR A 109 20.91 -43.23 43.51
C TYR A 109 22.11 -42.24 43.46
N GLU A 110 22.89 -42.20 44.52
CA GLU A 110 24.09 -41.34 44.67
C GLU A 110 25.18 -41.77 43.67
N GLU A 111 25.37 -43.05 43.47
CA GLU A 111 26.34 -43.58 42.50
C GLU A 111 25.96 -43.23 41.08
N ILE A 112 24.68 -43.41 40.70
CA ILE A 112 24.18 -42.99 39.36
C ILE A 112 24.38 -41.50 39.18
N GLN A 113 24.03 -40.66 40.15
CA GLN A 113 24.27 -39.22 40.08
C GLN A 113 25.77 -38.86 39.96
N LYS A 114 26.65 -39.58 40.65
CA LYS A 114 28.08 -39.42 40.51
C LYS A 114 28.58 -39.78 39.13
N ASP A 115 28.07 -40.86 38.56
CA ASP A 115 28.39 -41.25 37.20
C ASP A 115 27.92 -40.19 36.18
N LEU A 116 26.70 -39.68 36.30
CA LEU A 116 26.20 -38.58 35.47
C LEU A 116 27.11 -37.35 35.55
N LYS A 117 27.54 -36.98 36.75
CA LYS A 117 28.44 -35.85 36.94
C LYS A 117 29.82 -36.12 36.33
N ASN A 118 30.33 -37.36 36.43
CA ASN A 118 31.64 -37.74 35.88
C ASN A 118 31.66 -37.66 34.34
N ILE A 119 30.56 -37.95 33.67
CA ILE A 119 30.41 -37.83 32.22
C ILE A 119 30.00 -36.40 31.79
N GLY A 120 29.87 -35.46 32.75
CA GLY A 120 29.63 -34.04 32.51
C GLY A 120 28.16 -33.64 32.36
N VAL A 121 27.20 -34.53 32.67
CA VAL A 121 25.77 -34.22 32.61
C VAL A 121 25.35 -33.48 33.86
N ILE A 122 24.88 -32.23 33.67
CA ILE A 122 24.52 -31.31 34.77
C ILE A 122 23.15 -30.69 34.64
N SER A 123 22.49 -30.87 33.50
CA SER A 123 21.19 -30.26 33.21
C SER A 123 20.20 -31.30 32.72
N GLY A 124 18.91 -31.05 33.02
CA GLY A 124 17.80 -31.87 32.50
C GLY A 124 17.73 -33.30 33.04
N ILE A 125 18.38 -33.61 34.15
CA ILE A 125 18.40 -34.96 34.78
C ILE A 125 16.98 -35.35 35.23
N SER A 126 16.53 -36.51 34.83
CA SER A 126 15.23 -37.08 35.22
C SER A 126 15.40 -37.96 36.47
N GLU A 127 15.11 -37.38 37.64
CA GLU A 127 15.10 -38.15 38.90
C GLU A 127 14.09 -39.31 38.86
N GLU A 128 12.97 -39.09 38.18
CA GLU A 128 11.91 -40.09 38.03
C GLU A 128 12.44 -41.34 37.29
N ALA A 129 13.18 -41.16 36.20
CA ALA A 129 13.75 -42.25 35.42
C ALA A 129 14.78 -43.06 36.24
N ILE A 130 15.61 -42.35 37.03
CA ILE A 130 16.58 -43.00 37.91
C ILE A 130 15.87 -43.82 38.99
N ARG A 131 14.87 -43.22 39.66
CA ARG A 131 14.06 -43.91 40.70
C ARG A 131 13.29 -45.08 40.15
N LEU A 132 12.73 -44.94 38.92
CA LEU A 132 12.01 -46.04 38.23
C LEU A 132 12.91 -47.25 38.01
N PHE A 133 14.14 -47.02 37.48
CA PHE A 133 15.12 -48.11 37.37
C PHE A 133 15.42 -48.75 38.72
N LEU A 134 15.74 -47.98 39.74
CA LEU A 134 16.09 -48.52 41.07
C LEU A 134 14.94 -49.30 41.70
N LEU A 135 13.70 -48.97 41.40
CA LEU A 135 12.50 -49.63 41.91
C LEU A 135 12.21 -50.93 41.15
N GLU A 136 12.22 -50.88 39.80
CA GLU A 136 11.77 -51.97 38.94
C GLU A 136 12.92 -52.91 38.50
N LYS A 137 14.17 -52.43 38.51
CA LYS A 137 15.38 -53.19 38.11
C LYS A 137 15.22 -53.89 36.74
N ARG A 138 14.65 -53.18 35.75
CA ARG A 138 14.54 -53.69 34.39
C ARG A 138 15.87 -53.55 33.65
N TYR A 139 16.61 -54.60 33.63
CA TYR A 139 17.92 -54.65 32.96
C TYR A 139 17.76 -54.76 31.44
N PHE A 140 18.77 -54.33 30.69
CA PHE A 140 18.83 -54.30 29.21
C PHE A 140 17.79 -53.40 28.56
N GLU A 141 17.05 -52.61 29.34
CA GLU A 141 16.12 -51.58 28.81
C GLU A 141 16.83 -50.21 28.78
N THR A 142 16.43 -49.40 27.78
CA THR A 142 16.97 -48.06 27.63
C THR A 142 16.16 -47.06 28.46
N TYR A 143 16.84 -46.37 29.37
CA TYR A 143 16.27 -45.27 30.16
C TYR A 143 16.82 -43.95 29.65
N VAL A 144 15.93 -42.95 29.46
CA VAL A 144 16.34 -41.59 29.19
C VAL A 144 16.55 -40.89 30.52
N LEU A 145 17.81 -40.75 30.95
CA LEU A 145 18.18 -40.19 32.25
C LEU A 145 18.33 -38.68 32.26
N ALA A 146 18.58 -38.06 31.11
CA ALA A 146 18.59 -36.62 31.00
C ALA A 146 18.08 -36.17 29.64
N LYS A 147 17.40 -34.98 29.63
CA LYS A 147 16.89 -34.37 28.41
C LYS A 147 17.08 -32.87 28.46
N GLY A 148 17.78 -32.30 27.48
CA GLY A 148 17.98 -30.87 27.30
C GLY A 148 16.70 -30.17 26.86
N THR A 149 16.68 -28.86 27.02
CA THR A 149 15.61 -28.00 26.52
C THR A 149 16.00 -27.46 25.15
N LYS A 150 15.19 -27.71 24.12
CA LYS A 150 15.44 -27.19 22.77
C LYS A 150 15.31 -25.67 22.77
N ALA A 151 16.08 -25.02 21.89
CA ALA A 151 15.89 -23.60 21.60
C ALA A 151 14.50 -23.36 21.01
N ARG A 152 13.88 -22.24 21.39
CA ARG A 152 12.70 -21.72 20.70
C ARG A 152 13.16 -20.99 19.44
N GLU A 153 12.80 -21.49 18.29
CA GLU A 153 13.17 -20.85 17.02
C GLU A 153 12.54 -19.46 16.89
N GLY A 154 13.29 -18.54 16.31
CA GLY A 154 12.83 -17.20 15.98
C GLY A 154 12.25 -17.11 14.58
N SER A 155 11.66 -15.98 14.26
CA SER A 155 11.13 -15.64 12.94
C SER A 155 11.85 -14.43 12.33
N ASP A 156 12.03 -14.46 11.00
CA ASP A 156 12.62 -13.35 10.27
C ASP A 156 11.69 -12.13 10.31
N GLY A 157 12.25 -10.94 10.41
CA GLY A 157 11.50 -9.71 10.23
C GLY A 157 11.09 -9.54 8.77
N TYR A 158 9.94 -8.91 8.54
CA TYR A 158 9.42 -8.63 7.19
C TYR A 158 8.73 -7.26 7.12
N ILE A 159 8.54 -6.78 5.90
CA ILE A 159 7.83 -5.54 5.61
C ILE A 159 6.50 -5.89 4.95
N GLU A 160 5.43 -5.39 5.52
CA GLU A 160 4.08 -5.45 4.96
C GLU A 160 3.78 -4.13 4.25
N TYR A 161 3.47 -4.18 2.96
CA TYR A 161 3.08 -3.02 2.17
C TYR A 161 1.56 -2.87 2.18
N THR A 162 1.07 -1.63 2.39
CA THR A 162 -0.36 -1.31 2.44
C THR A 162 -0.96 -1.01 1.07
N PHE A 163 -0.17 -1.08 0.02
CA PHE A 163 -0.55 -0.81 -1.36
C PHE A 163 -0.25 -2.01 -2.27
N ASN A 164 -0.84 -2.02 -3.47
CA ASN A 164 -0.62 -3.09 -4.43
C ASN A 164 0.79 -2.98 -5.05
N THR A 165 1.65 -3.94 -4.73
CA THR A 165 3.04 -3.99 -5.21
C THR A 165 3.19 -4.54 -6.63
N SER A 166 2.15 -5.15 -7.20
CA SER A 166 2.14 -5.75 -8.53
C SER A 166 0.96 -5.22 -9.36
N LEU A 167 1.01 -3.90 -9.67
CA LEU A 167 0.05 -3.29 -10.58
C LEU A 167 0.23 -3.89 -11.98
N LYS A 168 -0.67 -4.77 -12.36
CA LYS A 168 -0.87 -5.17 -13.76
C LYS A 168 -2.13 -4.47 -14.24
N PRO A 169 -2.08 -3.67 -15.33
CA PRO A 169 -3.26 -3.07 -15.91
C PRO A 169 -4.19 -4.20 -16.38
N THR A 170 -5.25 -4.44 -15.62
CA THR A 170 -6.31 -5.37 -16.00
C THR A 170 -7.55 -4.55 -16.35
N PRO A 171 -7.97 -4.54 -17.60
CA PRO A 171 -9.17 -3.83 -18.00
C PRO A 171 -10.41 -4.45 -17.32
N LYS A 172 -11.34 -3.60 -16.93
CA LYS A 172 -12.58 -4.02 -16.27
C LYS A 172 -13.53 -4.61 -17.31
N MET A 173 -13.98 -5.82 -17.07
CA MET A 173 -14.99 -6.46 -17.91
C MET A 173 -16.37 -6.03 -17.41
N ASN A 174 -17.18 -5.44 -18.29
CA ASN A 174 -18.56 -5.06 -18.02
C ASN A 174 -19.48 -6.30 -17.96
N GLU A 175 -20.66 -6.17 -17.37
CA GLU A 175 -21.66 -7.26 -17.27
C GLU A 175 -22.13 -7.76 -18.64
N ASP A 176 -22.00 -6.97 -19.69
CA ASP A 176 -22.34 -7.29 -21.08
C ASP A 176 -21.22 -8.00 -21.86
N GLY A 177 -20.08 -8.29 -21.22
CA GLY A 177 -18.91 -8.93 -21.82
C GLY A 177 -18.00 -7.98 -22.62
N THR A 178 -18.28 -6.68 -22.67
CA THR A 178 -17.39 -5.68 -23.25
C THR A 178 -16.26 -5.32 -22.28
N VAL A 179 -15.10 -4.93 -22.83
CA VAL A 179 -13.92 -4.55 -22.03
C VAL A 179 -13.81 -3.03 -22.00
N ASP A 180 -13.84 -2.45 -20.80
CA ASP A 180 -13.62 -1.02 -20.60
C ASP A 180 -12.12 -0.72 -20.46
N PHE A 181 -11.52 -0.11 -21.46
CA PHE A 181 -10.13 0.33 -21.48
C PHE A 181 -9.93 1.73 -20.90
N HIS A 182 -11.00 2.43 -20.51
CA HIS A 182 -10.90 3.76 -19.91
C HIS A 182 -10.66 3.70 -18.39
N THR A 183 -11.14 2.64 -17.73
CA THR A 183 -11.05 2.51 -16.27
C THR A 183 -10.00 1.46 -15.90
N LEU A 184 -8.74 1.87 -15.87
CA LEU A 184 -7.62 1.02 -15.42
C LEU A 184 -7.13 1.53 -14.05
N GLU A 185 -7.14 0.67 -13.03
CA GLU A 185 -6.55 0.98 -11.72
C GLU A 185 -5.02 0.82 -11.77
N ASN A 186 -4.34 1.78 -12.42
CA ASN A 186 -2.90 1.71 -12.68
C ASN A 186 -2.06 2.47 -11.67
N VAL A 187 -2.66 3.14 -10.69
CA VAL A 187 -1.97 4.04 -9.77
C VAL A 187 -2.41 3.80 -8.33
N ASN A 188 -1.44 3.54 -7.46
CA ASN A 188 -1.70 3.51 -6.02
C ASN A 188 -1.71 4.92 -5.46
N HIS A 189 -2.87 5.53 -5.33
CA HIS A 189 -3.01 6.85 -4.72
C HIS A 189 -2.72 6.80 -3.22
N ILE A 190 -2.02 7.82 -2.72
CA ILE A 190 -1.71 7.97 -1.31
C ILE A 190 -1.83 9.43 -0.89
N LYS A 191 -2.21 9.67 0.35
CA LYS A 191 -2.30 11.00 0.95
C LYS A 191 -1.18 11.24 1.95
N SER A 192 -0.89 12.49 2.22
CA SER A 192 0.01 12.88 3.30
C SER A 192 -0.53 12.38 4.64
N GLY A 193 0.32 11.69 5.40
CA GLY A 193 -0.03 11.05 6.67
C GLY A 193 -0.43 9.57 6.55
N ASP A 194 -0.66 9.05 5.34
CA ASP A 194 -1.00 7.63 5.17
C ASP A 194 0.20 6.72 5.43
N VAL A 195 -0.07 5.57 6.05
CA VAL A 195 0.93 4.52 6.27
C VAL A 195 1.13 3.73 4.99
N VAL A 196 2.35 3.68 4.51
CA VAL A 196 2.77 3.02 3.25
C VAL A 196 3.25 1.61 3.47
N ALA A 197 3.95 1.38 4.59
CA ALA A 197 4.47 0.07 4.94
C ALA A 197 4.60 -0.07 6.46
N ILE A 198 4.48 -1.32 6.92
CA ILE A 198 4.61 -1.70 8.33
C ILE A 198 5.77 -2.68 8.46
N LEU A 199 6.69 -2.40 9.39
CA LEU A 199 7.79 -3.27 9.74
C LEU A 199 7.35 -4.21 10.86
N HIS A 200 7.41 -5.50 10.61
CA HIS A 200 7.32 -6.54 11.61
C HIS A 200 8.75 -6.95 12.01
N PRO A 201 9.18 -6.64 13.24
CA PRO A 201 10.55 -6.92 13.68
C PRO A 201 10.80 -8.42 13.79
N GLU A 202 12.05 -8.80 13.68
CA GLU A 202 12.50 -10.17 13.91
C GLU A 202 12.26 -10.60 15.35
N ASP A 203 11.83 -11.84 15.55
CA ASP A 203 11.87 -12.54 16.83
C ASP A 203 13.15 -13.39 16.87
N ARG A 204 14.02 -13.14 17.83
CA ARG A 204 15.30 -13.84 17.94
C ARG A 204 15.18 -15.24 18.54
N GLY A 205 13.98 -15.59 19.02
CA GLY A 205 13.80 -16.81 19.78
C GLY A 205 14.49 -16.80 21.13
N ASP A 206 14.48 -17.96 21.80
CA ASP A 206 15.09 -18.14 23.13
C ASP A 206 16.10 -19.28 23.08
N ASN A 207 17.18 -19.13 23.82
CA ASN A 207 18.19 -20.18 23.92
C ASN A 207 17.63 -21.40 24.66
N GLY A 208 17.93 -22.59 24.16
CA GLY A 208 17.80 -23.84 24.89
C GLY A 208 19.05 -24.12 25.73
N ILE A 209 19.04 -25.26 26.40
CA ILE A 209 20.17 -25.76 27.20
C ILE A 209 20.33 -27.26 26.92
N ASP A 210 21.52 -27.70 26.57
CA ASP A 210 21.84 -29.15 26.43
C ASP A 210 22.03 -29.82 27.80
N ILE A 211 22.20 -31.14 27.81
CA ILE A 211 22.41 -31.92 29.06
C ILE A 211 23.74 -31.61 29.72
N LEU A 212 24.71 -31.02 29.03
CA LEU A 212 26.00 -30.58 29.53
C LEU A 212 25.99 -29.16 30.08
N GLY A 213 24.79 -28.48 30.09
CA GLY A 213 24.60 -27.10 30.54
C GLY A 213 25.06 -26.04 29.55
N ARG A 214 25.28 -26.38 28.27
CA ARG A 214 25.70 -25.45 27.23
C ARG A 214 24.48 -24.83 26.56
N PRO A 215 24.52 -23.53 26.18
CA PRO A 215 23.41 -22.92 25.48
C PRO A 215 23.26 -23.47 24.05
N VAL A 216 22.06 -23.87 23.70
CA VAL A 216 21.67 -24.24 22.35
C VAL A 216 21.01 -23.03 21.71
N TYR A 217 21.66 -22.45 20.70
CA TYR A 217 21.17 -21.21 20.07
C TYR A 217 20.14 -21.51 18.98
N PRO A 218 19.07 -20.73 18.87
CA PRO A 218 18.16 -20.80 17.75
C PRO A 218 18.86 -20.36 16.44
N ARG A 219 18.23 -20.61 15.30
CA ARG A 219 18.76 -20.16 14.01
C ARG A 219 18.89 -18.63 13.98
N LYS A 220 19.89 -18.13 13.27
CA LYS A 220 20.03 -16.69 13.02
C LYS A 220 18.88 -16.20 12.16
N VAL A 221 18.17 -15.18 12.63
CA VAL A 221 17.08 -14.55 11.93
C VAL A 221 17.56 -13.30 11.18
N LYS A 222 16.85 -12.98 10.09
CA LYS A 222 17.13 -11.80 9.27
C LYS A 222 16.35 -10.62 9.80
N ARG A 223 17.01 -9.48 9.91
CA ARG A 223 16.39 -8.21 10.24
C ARG A 223 15.83 -7.56 8.98
N ALA A 224 14.57 -7.13 9.03
CA ALA A 224 14.00 -6.28 8.00
C ALA A 224 14.32 -4.80 8.27
N VAL A 225 14.51 -4.03 7.20
CA VAL A 225 14.80 -2.58 7.28
C VAL A 225 14.06 -1.90 6.13
N PHE A 226 13.39 -0.78 6.42
CA PHE A 226 12.78 0.03 5.39
C PHE A 226 13.80 0.54 4.38
N ARG A 227 13.49 0.40 3.10
CA ARG A 227 14.18 1.03 1.98
C ARG A 227 13.21 1.99 1.31
N TYR A 228 13.51 3.28 1.33
CA TYR A 228 12.60 4.30 0.82
C TYR A 228 13.33 5.48 0.19
N GLY A 229 12.62 6.25 -0.64
CA GLY A 229 13.10 7.44 -1.32
C GLY A 229 12.73 8.73 -0.58
N LYS A 230 12.54 9.80 -1.35
CA LYS A 230 12.08 11.11 -0.84
C LYS A 230 10.61 11.06 -0.45
N ASN A 231 10.13 12.10 0.23
CA ASN A 231 8.73 12.31 0.61
C ASN A 231 8.14 11.30 1.59
N MET A 232 9.00 10.62 2.36
CA MET A 232 8.57 9.68 3.39
C MET A 232 9.27 9.93 4.71
N GLU A 233 8.65 9.51 5.79
CA GLU A 233 9.25 9.49 7.12
C GLU A 233 8.92 8.20 7.84
N VAL A 234 9.80 7.85 8.77
CA VAL A 234 9.61 6.70 9.65
C VAL A 234 9.00 7.19 10.95
N SER A 235 7.96 6.53 11.43
CA SER A 235 7.31 6.82 12.71
C SER A 235 8.30 6.79 13.89
N GLU A 236 7.94 7.40 15.00
CA GLU A 236 8.80 7.45 16.21
C GLU A 236 9.15 6.05 16.73
N ASP A 237 8.21 5.10 16.66
CA ASP A 237 8.42 3.69 17.03
C ASP A 237 9.24 2.90 16.00
N LYS A 238 9.56 3.49 14.84
CA LYS A 238 10.29 2.90 13.71
C LYS A 238 9.60 1.69 13.08
N LEU A 239 8.31 1.51 13.34
CA LEU A 239 7.53 0.38 12.83
C LEU A 239 6.68 0.72 11.62
N LYS A 240 6.51 2.01 11.29
CA LYS A 240 5.68 2.46 10.17
C LYS A 240 6.45 3.40 9.26
N LEU A 241 6.21 3.28 7.97
CA LEU A 241 6.67 4.21 6.95
C LEU A 241 5.48 5.04 6.47
N ILE A 242 5.58 6.37 6.55
CA ILE A 242 4.47 7.30 6.35
C ILE A 242 4.80 8.24 5.19
N SER A 243 3.81 8.55 4.35
CA SER A 243 3.93 9.54 3.28
C SER A 243 3.86 10.97 3.83
N LYS A 244 4.73 11.87 3.33
CA LYS A 244 4.73 13.31 3.65
C LYS A 244 3.90 14.14 2.67
N VAL A 245 3.53 13.59 1.54
CA VAL A 245 2.87 14.30 0.44
C VAL A 245 1.74 13.47 -0.13
N ASP A 246 0.78 14.15 -0.75
CA ASP A 246 -0.21 13.51 -1.61
C ASP A 246 0.46 13.09 -2.92
N GLY A 247 0.08 11.93 -3.46
CA GLY A 247 0.65 11.45 -4.70
C GLY A 247 0.37 10.00 -4.99
N HIS A 248 1.35 9.31 -5.58
CA HIS A 248 1.30 7.87 -5.80
C HIS A 248 2.51 7.18 -5.20
N VAL A 249 2.30 5.94 -4.77
CA VAL A 249 3.34 5.08 -4.21
C VAL A 249 3.70 3.96 -5.18
N THR A 250 5.00 3.72 -5.34
CA THR A 250 5.57 2.62 -6.14
C THR A 250 6.62 1.86 -5.34
N LEU A 251 6.79 0.58 -5.69
CA LEU A 251 7.86 -0.26 -5.18
C LEU A 251 8.81 -0.62 -6.33
N GLU A 252 10.03 -0.13 -6.30
CA GLU A 252 11.05 -0.39 -7.30
C GLU A 252 12.33 -0.92 -6.63
N ASN A 253 12.79 -2.10 -7.00
CA ASN A 253 13.97 -2.74 -6.43
C ASN A 253 13.96 -2.79 -4.88
N ASP A 254 12.85 -3.22 -4.29
CA ASP A 254 12.60 -3.25 -2.84
C ASP A 254 12.68 -1.89 -2.15
N LYS A 255 12.59 -0.80 -2.90
CA LYS A 255 12.58 0.56 -2.37
C LYS A 255 11.26 1.24 -2.68
N VAL A 256 10.63 1.78 -1.64
CA VAL A 256 9.36 2.50 -1.76
C VAL A 256 9.63 3.93 -2.19
N PHE A 257 8.86 4.43 -3.16
CA PHE A 257 8.89 5.82 -3.60
C PHE A 257 7.49 6.41 -3.51
N VAL A 258 7.42 7.67 -3.09
CA VAL A 258 6.21 8.49 -3.20
C VAL A 258 6.52 9.71 -4.03
N SER A 259 5.72 9.92 -5.09
CA SER A 259 5.84 11.06 -5.99
C SER A 259 4.51 11.77 -6.13
N ASN A 260 4.55 13.09 -6.17
CA ASN A 260 3.41 13.93 -6.52
C ASN A 260 3.31 14.21 -8.03
N ILE A 261 4.23 13.66 -8.82
CA ILE A 261 4.24 13.73 -10.29
C ILE A 261 4.07 12.32 -10.84
N LEU A 262 3.00 12.10 -11.59
CA LEU A 262 2.76 10.87 -12.32
C LEU A 262 3.43 10.95 -13.70
N GLU A 263 4.44 10.13 -13.95
CA GLU A 263 5.10 10.04 -15.24
C GLU A 263 4.53 8.89 -16.08
N LEU A 264 4.12 9.20 -17.31
CA LEU A 264 3.57 8.25 -18.28
C LEU A 264 4.33 8.36 -19.60
N VAL A 265 4.36 7.27 -20.37
CA VAL A 265 4.91 7.31 -21.73
C VAL A 265 3.86 7.87 -22.66
N ASP A 266 2.75 7.19 -22.88
CA ASP A 266 1.62 7.62 -23.68
C ASP A 266 0.32 7.45 -22.92
N VAL A 267 -0.75 8.11 -23.37
CA VAL A 267 -2.11 7.86 -22.89
C VAL A 267 -2.93 7.27 -24.03
N ASP A 268 -3.19 6.00 -23.94
CA ASP A 268 -3.84 5.16 -24.95
C ASP A 268 -4.68 4.04 -24.31
N ALA A 269 -5.10 3.04 -25.08
CA ALA A 269 -5.88 1.90 -24.60
C ALA A 269 -5.13 1.04 -23.54
N SER A 270 -3.81 1.12 -23.44
CA SER A 270 -3.03 0.40 -22.44
C SER A 270 -2.94 1.16 -21.12
N THR A 271 -3.08 2.47 -21.15
CA THR A 271 -2.98 3.36 -19.99
C THR A 271 -4.36 3.74 -19.43
N GLY A 272 -5.37 3.86 -20.32
CA GLY A 272 -6.71 4.30 -19.96
C GLY A 272 -6.82 5.79 -19.64
N ASP A 273 -7.95 6.20 -19.08
CA ASP A 273 -8.18 7.56 -18.61
C ASP A 273 -7.40 7.83 -17.31
N ILE A 274 -6.82 8.98 -17.22
CA ILE A 274 -6.01 9.40 -16.06
C ILE A 274 -6.78 10.42 -15.23
N ASN A 275 -6.89 10.17 -13.95
CA ASN A 275 -7.39 11.11 -12.95
C ASN A 275 -6.42 11.12 -11.76
N TYR A 276 -5.67 12.20 -11.60
CA TYR A 276 -4.57 12.25 -10.64
C TYR A 276 -4.62 13.49 -9.74
N SER A 277 -4.36 13.30 -8.45
CA SER A 277 -4.40 14.36 -7.43
C SER A 277 -3.17 15.28 -7.40
N GLY A 278 -2.13 14.99 -8.17
CA GLY A 278 -0.92 15.81 -8.34
C GLY A 278 -0.73 16.28 -9.77
N SER A 279 0.51 16.44 -10.20
CA SER A 279 0.88 16.81 -11.57
C SER A 279 1.13 15.60 -12.45
N VAL A 280 0.85 15.70 -13.75
CA VAL A 280 1.01 14.61 -14.72
C VAL A 280 2.01 15.01 -15.80
N MET A 281 2.98 14.14 -16.05
CA MET A 281 3.98 14.31 -17.12
C MET A 281 3.87 13.16 -18.13
N ILE A 282 3.54 13.48 -19.38
CA ILE A 282 3.41 12.53 -20.47
C ILE A 282 4.56 12.76 -21.44
N LYS A 283 5.44 11.77 -21.59
CA LYS A 283 6.64 11.85 -22.46
C LYS A 283 6.32 11.71 -23.94
N GLY A 284 5.24 11.03 -24.26
CA GLY A 284 4.76 10.81 -25.61
C GLY A 284 3.43 11.52 -25.89
N ASN A 285 2.46 10.83 -26.48
CA ASN A 285 1.22 11.37 -27.01
C ASN A 285 0.02 11.07 -26.11
N VAL A 286 -1.07 11.85 -26.31
CA VAL A 286 -2.39 11.52 -25.79
C VAL A 286 -3.31 11.26 -26.98
N LEU A 287 -3.80 10.02 -27.11
CA LEU A 287 -4.61 9.61 -28.25
C LEU A 287 -6.06 10.06 -28.12
N ALA A 288 -6.74 10.08 -29.28
CA ALA A 288 -8.11 10.54 -29.37
C ALA A 288 -9.08 9.71 -28.51
N GLY A 289 -9.99 10.39 -27.81
CA GLY A 289 -11.00 9.78 -26.97
C GLY A 289 -10.63 9.61 -25.52
N PHE A 290 -9.35 9.66 -25.17
CA PHE A 290 -8.89 9.55 -23.78
C PHE A 290 -8.94 10.87 -23.03
N SER A 291 -8.94 10.77 -21.69
CA SER A 291 -9.06 11.89 -20.77
C SER A 291 -7.91 11.90 -19.75
N VAL A 292 -7.31 13.08 -19.56
CA VAL A 292 -6.30 13.31 -18.51
C VAL A 292 -6.78 14.45 -17.62
N LYS A 293 -6.95 14.15 -16.33
CA LYS A 293 -7.32 15.13 -15.30
C LYS A 293 -6.27 15.17 -14.22
N ALA A 294 -5.82 16.36 -13.83
CA ALA A 294 -4.85 16.59 -12.77
C ALA A 294 -5.27 17.75 -11.88
N ALA A 295 -5.08 17.58 -10.57
CA ALA A 295 -5.24 18.70 -9.63
C ALA A 295 -3.99 19.63 -9.62
N GLY A 296 -2.87 19.19 -10.19
CA GLY A 296 -1.67 20.00 -10.44
C GLY A 296 -1.55 20.39 -11.91
N ASP A 297 -0.30 20.43 -12.39
CA ASP A 297 0.05 20.77 -13.77
C ASP A 297 0.02 19.55 -14.68
N ILE A 298 -0.21 19.79 -15.98
CA ILE A 298 -0.09 18.76 -17.01
C ILE A 298 0.97 19.18 -18.03
N SER A 299 1.94 18.31 -18.26
CA SER A 299 2.97 18.47 -19.30
C SER A 299 2.91 17.33 -20.29
N VAL A 300 2.74 17.61 -21.59
CA VAL A 300 2.76 16.62 -22.68
C VAL A 300 3.87 16.96 -23.64
N SER A 301 4.81 16.03 -23.81
CA SER A 301 5.96 16.22 -24.71
C SER A 301 5.62 15.92 -26.18
N GLY A 302 4.63 15.06 -26.42
CA GLY A 302 4.14 14.70 -27.74
C GLY A 302 2.98 15.54 -28.24
N ILE A 303 2.11 14.94 -29.04
CA ILE A 303 0.90 15.54 -29.61
C ILE A 303 -0.33 15.08 -28.82
N VAL A 304 -1.29 15.98 -28.63
CA VAL A 304 -2.61 15.65 -28.09
C VAL A 304 -3.60 15.55 -29.25
N GLU A 305 -4.18 14.38 -29.46
CA GLU A 305 -5.11 14.09 -30.53
C GLU A 305 -6.54 13.99 -30.00
N GLY A 306 -7.42 14.96 -30.30
CA GLY A 306 -8.86 14.84 -30.00
C GLY A 306 -9.24 14.37 -28.60
N ALA A 307 -8.41 14.65 -27.59
CA ALA A 307 -8.52 14.19 -26.22
C ALA A 307 -9.07 15.28 -25.28
N THR A 308 -9.44 14.87 -24.05
CA THR A 308 -9.86 15.78 -22.99
C THR A 308 -8.74 15.97 -21.99
N ILE A 309 -8.24 17.20 -21.82
CA ILE A 309 -7.16 17.54 -20.88
C ILE A 309 -7.65 18.60 -19.91
N ILE A 310 -7.64 18.31 -18.62
CA ILE A 310 -8.11 19.22 -17.58
C ILE A 310 -7.06 19.29 -16.46
N ALA A 311 -6.57 20.49 -16.17
CA ALA A 311 -5.65 20.74 -15.05
C ALA A 311 -6.19 21.88 -14.19
N ASP A 312 -6.06 21.78 -12.87
CA ASP A 312 -6.31 22.94 -11.99
C ASP A 312 -5.15 23.94 -12.03
N GLY A 313 -3.94 23.47 -12.37
CA GLY A 313 -2.72 24.25 -12.61
C GLY A 313 -2.51 24.65 -14.07
N ASP A 314 -1.23 24.68 -14.48
CA ASP A 314 -0.81 25.04 -15.83
C ASP A 314 -0.80 23.82 -16.77
N ILE A 315 -1.00 24.07 -18.07
CA ILE A 315 -0.88 23.04 -19.11
C ILE A 315 0.22 23.44 -20.11
N THR A 316 1.16 22.53 -20.33
CA THR A 316 2.24 22.72 -21.32
C THR A 316 2.23 21.60 -22.36
N PHE A 317 2.06 21.97 -23.62
CA PHE A 317 2.21 21.07 -24.76
C PHE A 317 3.51 21.41 -25.53
N ASN A 318 4.55 20.61 -25.39
CA ASN A 318 5.85 20.88 -26.03
C ASN A 318 5.76 20.81 -27.57
N ARG A 319 4.85 19.99 -28.10
CA ARG A 319 4.50 19.98 -29.53
C ARG A 319 3.22 20.75 -29.76
N GLY A 320 2.07 20.17 -29.57
CA GLY A 320 0.83 20.89 -29.77
C GLY A 320 -0.40 19.99 -29.73
N VAL A 321 -1.53 20.59 -30.15
CA VAL A 321 -2.84 19.96 -30.12
C VAL A 321 -3.40 19.83 -31.51
N GLN A 322 -3.69 18.59 -31.93
CA GLN A 322 -4.48 18.24 -33.11
C GLN A 322 -5.88 17.83 -32.67
N GLY A 323 -6.76 18.79 -32.58
CA GLY A 323 -8.01 18.65 -31.83
C GLY A 323 -9.09 17.80 -32.52
N MET A 324 -9.02 17.59 -33.84
CA MET A 324 -10.01 16.80 -34.61
C MET A 324 -11.47 17.24 -34.37
N ASN A 325 -11.70 18.51 -34.02
CA ASN A 325 -12.96 19.09 -33.58
C ASN A 325 -13.57 18.43 -32.30
N LYS A 326 -12.79 17.67 -31.55
CA LYS A 326 -13.20 16.94 -30.33
C LYS A 326 -12.44 17.37 -29.10
N ALA A 327 -11.18 17.83 -29.23
CA ALA A 327 -10.34 18.16 -28.09
C ALA A 327 -10.98 19.21 -27.19
N VAL A 328 -10.98 18.92 -25.89
CA VAL A 328 -11.43 19.83 -24.82
C VAL A 328 -10.27 20.02 -23.86
N ILE A 329 -9.77 21.23 -23.76
CA ILE A 329 -8.61 21.57 -22.93
C ILE A 329 -9.02 22.66 -21.94
N LYS A 330 -8.78 22.43 -20.64
CA LYS A 330 -9.06 23.38 -19.57
C LYS A 330 -7.89 23.46 -18.61
N ALA A 331 -7.38 24.66 -18.39
CA ALA A 331 -6.40 24.97 -17.36
C ALA A 331 -6.95 25.98 -16.37
N GLY A 332 -6.75 25.77 -15.09
CA GLY A 332 -6.99 26.79 -14.07
C GLY A 332 -5.95 27.92 -14.16
N GLY A 333 -4.74 27.60 -14.57
CA GLY A 333 -3.61 28.50 -14.84
C GLY A 333 -3.44 28.86 -16.32
N ASN A 334 -2.20 28.76 -16.82
CA ASN A 334 -1.81 29.13 -18.17
C ASN A 334 -1.78 27.91 -19.11
N ILE A 335 -1.89 28.17 -20.40
CA ILE A 335 -1.71 27.16 -21.44
C ILE A 335 -0.57 27.61 -22.37
N VAL A 336 0.43 26.76 -22.53
CA VAL A 336 1.53 26.95 -23.50
C VAL A 336 1.49 25.81 -24.51
N SER A 337 1.48 26.15 -25.80
CA SER A 337 1.43 25.16 -26.88
C SER A 337 2.19 25.64 -28.10
N LYS A 338 2.79 24.74 -28.85
CA LYS A 338 3.42 25.12 -30.11
C LYS A 338 2.36 25.40 -31.19
N PHE A 339 1.31 24.60 -31.25
CA PHE A 339 0.16 24.86 -32.11
C PHE A 339 -1.14 24.32 -31.47
N ILE A 340 -2.25 24.96 -31.83
CA ILE A 340 -3.60 24.53 -31.47
C ILE A 340 -4.42 24.49 -32.76
N GLU A 341 -4.77 23.29 -33.20
CA GLU A 341 -5.48 23.09 -34.45
C GLU A 341 -6.79 22.32 -34.23
N SER A 342 -7.88 22.84 -34.80
CA SER A 342 -9.20 22.20 -34.81
C SER A 342 -9.66 21.72 -33.41
N ALA A 343 -9.37 22.49 -32.35
CA ALA A 343 -9.83 22.19 -30.99
C ALA A 343 -11.28 22.66 -30.79
N SER A 344 -12.10 21.81 -30.18
CA SER A 344 -13.51 22.14 -29.86
C SER A 344 -13.61 23.23 -28.81
N SER A 345 -12.79 23.15 -27.75
CA SER A 345 -12.69 24.18 -26.72
C SER A 345 -11.30 24.16 -26.06
N VAL A 346 -10.69 25.34 -25.92
CA VAL A 346 -9.47 25.56 -25.15
C VAL A 346 -9.72 26.71 -24.19
N GLU A 347 -9.66 26.47 -22.90
CA GLU A 347 -10.00 27.45 -21.87
C GLU A 347 -8.83 27.57 -20.86
N ALA A 348 -8.36 28.80 -20.60
CA ALA A 348 -7.35 29.07 -19.58
C ALA A 348 -7.89 30.10 -18.57
N GLY A 349 -7.66 29.83 -17.28
CA GLY A 349 -7.89 30.78 -16.21
C GLY A 349 -6.85 31.91 -16.20
N GLY A 350 -5.67 31.66 -16.77
CA GLY A 350 -4.57 32.61 -16.99
C GLY A 350 -4.41 33.02 -18.44
N ASN A 351 -3.18 32.91 -18.96
CA ASN A 351 -2.80 33.27 -20.32
C ASN A 351 -2.73 32.05 -21.25
N ILE A 352 -2.84 32.29 -22.55
CA ILE A 352 -2.59 31.28 -23.57
C ILE A 352 -1.47 31.78 -24.49
N GLU A 353 -0.42 31.02 -24.63
CA GLU A 353 0.68 31.27 -25.57
C GLU A 353 0.82 30.11 -26.57
N SER A 354 0.82 30.46 -27.87
CA SER A 354 0.97 29.48 -28.95
C SER A 354 1.66 30.11 -30.15
N ASP A 355 2.38 29.33 -30.98
CA ASP A 355 2.92 29.84 -32.26
C ASP A 355 1.78 29.95 -33.30
N SER A 356 0.81 29.05 -33.29
CA SER A 356 -0.34 29.12 -34.19
C SER A 356 -1.64 28.56 -33.59
N ILE A 357 -2.74 29.26 -33.88
CA ILE A 357 -4.11 28.91 -33.48
C ILE A 357 -4.94 28.81 -34.76
N LEU A 358 -5.37 27.59 -35.09
CA LEU A 358 -6.05 27.31 -36.36
C LEU A 358 -7.41 26.62 -36.10
N HIS A 359 -8.47 27.17 -36.68
CA HIS A 359 -9.82 26.59 -36.67
C HIS A 359 -10.32 26.13 -35.30
N SER A 360 -9.94 26.86 -34.23
CA SER A 360 -10.17 26.46 -32.84
C SER A 360 -10.99 27.47 -32.08
N LYS A 361 -11.70 27.01 -31.03
CA LYS A 361 -12.36 27.89 -30.07
C LYS A 361 -11.46 28.03 -28.84
N VAL A 362 -10.89 29.21 -28.66
CA VAL A 362 -9.89 29.49 -27.62
C VAL A 362 -10.35 30.66 -26.74
N ARG A 363 -10.30 30.47 -25.42
CA ARG A 363 -10.69 31.47 -24.44
C ARG A 363 -9.66 31.59 -23.32
N ALA A 364 -9.28 32.80 -22.95
CA ALA A 364 -8.43 33.07 -21.80
C ALA A 364 -9.00 34.21 -20.96
N LYS A 365 -8.88 34.10 -19.64
CA LYS A 365 -9.15 35.23 -18.75
C LYS A 365 -8.05 36.29 -18.83
N GLY A 366 -6.81 35.87 -19.06
CA GLY A 366 -5.66 36.73 -19.29
C GLY A 366 -5.45 37.06 -20.77
N THR A 367 -4.20 37.05 -21.21
CA THR A 367 -3.78 37.40 -22.57
C THR A 367 -3.74 36.13 -23.45
N ILE A 368 -4.13 36.29 -24.72
CA ILE A 368 -3.84 35.29 -25.77
C ILE A 368 -2.76 35.84 -26.68
N LYS A 369 -1.63 35.13 -26.76
CA LYS A 369 -0.49 35.54 -27.56
C LYS A 369 -0.15 34.46 -28.59
N ALA A 370 -0.29 34.80 -29.86
CA ALA A 370 0.23 33.99 -30.95
C ALA A 370 1.60 34.56 -31.36
N SER A 371 2.66 33.95 -30.82
CA SER A 371 4.05 34.40 -31.00
C SER A 371 4.89 33.29 -31.57
N GLY A 372 6.11 33.58 -32.00
CA GLY A 372 7.01 32.61 -32.60
C GLY A 372 7.17 32.83 -34.11
N ARG A 373 7.57 31.79 -34.83
CA ARG A 373 7.93 31.93 -36.27
C ARG A 373 6.73 32.35 -37.10
N ASN A 374 5.57 31.77 -36.87
CA ASN A 374 4.34 32.03 -37.65
C ASN A 374 3.48 33.10 -37.00
N GLY A 375 3.28 33.03 -35.67
CA GLY A 375 2.48 33.99 -34.91
C GLY A 375 1.08 34.17 -35.47
N LEU A 376 0.37 33.06 -35.78
CA LEU A 376 -0.80 33.03 -36.66
C LEU A 376 -2.09 32.67 -35.93
N ILE A 377 -3.15 33.42 -36.17
CA ILE A 377 -4.54 33.11 -35.76
C ILE A 377 -5.40 33.06 -37.04
N VAL A 378 -5.92 31.90 -37.40
CA VAL A 378 -6.78 31.73 -38.60
C VAL A 378 -7.93 30.81 -38.32
N GLY A 379 -9.13 31.25 -38.62
CA GLY A 379 -10.37 30.48 -38.44
C GLY A 379 -10.76 30.29 -36.99
N GLY A 380 -12.00 29.89 -36.76
CA GLY A 380 -12.53 29.69 -35.40
C GLY A 380 -12.81 30.97 -34.62
N GLU A 381 -12.75 30.89 -33.30
CA GLU A 381 -13.07 31.97 -32.38
C GLU A 381 -12.03 32.06 -31.26
N VAL A 382 -11.36 33.19 -31.13
CA VAL A 382 -10.35 33.47 -30.10
C VAL A 382 -10.86 34.62 -29.23
N ARG A 383 -10.98 34.41 -27.91
CA ARG A 383 -11.49 35.44 -26.97
C ARG A 383 -10.58 35.60 -25.76
N SER A 384 -10.24 36.82 -25.43
CA SER A 384 -9.49 37.20 -24.23
C SER A 384 -10.20 38.36 -23.49
N ILE A 385 -10.06 38.42 -22.18
CA ILE A 385 -10.59 39.57 -21.43
C ILE A 385 -9.70 40.80 -21.67
N CYS A 386 -8.38 40.64 -21.77
CA CYS A 386 -7.42 41.74 -21.80
C CYS A 386 -6.84 42.03 -23.18
N LEU A 387 -6.15 41.07 -23.78
CA LEU A 387 -5.34 41.31 -24.96
C LEU A 387 -5.29 40.04 -25.84
N VAL A 388 -5.54 40.24 -27.13
CA VAL A 388 -5.14 39.28 -28.16
C VAL A 388 -4.00 39.88 -28.95
N GLU A 389 -2.83 39.25 -28.93
CA GLU A 389 -1.64 39.66 -29.67
C GLU A 389 -1.23 38.56 -30.66
N ALA A 390 -1.04 38.93 -31.91
CA ALA A 390 -0.59 38.01 -32.94
C ALA A 390 0.28 38.73 -33.97
N LYS A 391 1.14 37.95 -34.64
CA LYS A 391 1.83 38.47 -35.82
C LYS A 391 0.88 38.59 -36.98
N ASN A 392 0.10 37.56 -37.29
CA ASN A 392 -0.87 37.58 -38.36
C ASN A 392 -2.26 37.11 -37.87
N ILE A 393 -3.33 37.79 -38.26
CA ILE A 393 -4.71 37.38 -38.02
C ILE A 393 -5.47 37.26 -39.34
N GLY A 394 -6.06 36.09 -39.61
CA GLY A 394 -6.65 35.73 -40.89
C GLY A 394 -5.62 35.32 -41.94
N ASN A 395 -6.07 35.13 -43.13
CA ASN A 395 -5.24 34.74 -44.28
C ASN A 395 -5.76 35.42 -45.59
N GLU A 396 -5.01 35.31 -46.66
CA GLU A 396 -5.38 35.90 -47.97
C GLU A 396 -6.63 35.27 -48.59
N MET A 397 -6.99 34.06 -48.18
CA MET A 397 -8.23 33.37 -48.62
C MET A 397 -9.50 33.93 -47.95
N GLY A 398 -9.36 34.86 -47.01
CA GLY A 398 -10.52 35.41 -46.30
C GLY A 398 -11.21 34.46 -45.33
N THR A 399 -10.47 33.50 -44.75
CA THR A 399 -11.02 32.56 -43.78
C THR A 399 -11.71 33.28 -42.62
N ALA A 400 -12.98 32.96 -42.39
CA ALA A 400 -13.77 33.58 -41.32
C ALA A 400 -13.08 33.37 -39.95
N THR A 401 -12.61 34.44 -39.35
CA THR A 401 -11.88 34.45 -38.09
C THR A 401 -12.51 35.44 -37.13
N VAL A 402 -12.87 34.99 -35.93
CA VAL A 402 -13.47 35.83 -34.91
C VAL A 402 -12.46 36.08 -33.79
N VAL A 403 -12.16 37.33 -33.49
CA VAL A 403 -11.31 37.70 -32.37
C VAL A 403 -12.08 38.64 -31.44
N GLY A 404 -12.30 38.20 -30.22
CA GLY A 404 -13.02 38.94 -29.20
C GLY A 404 -12.10 39.40 -28.05
N VAL A 405 -12.29 40.62 -27.60
CA VAL A 405 -11.63 41.14 -26.40
C VAL A 405 -12.62 41.88 -25.50
N GLY A 406 -12.32 41.90 -24.21
CA GLY A 406 -13.18 42.53 -23.19
C GLY A 406 -14.06 41.53 -22.48
N VAL A 407 -15.15 42.01 -21.90
CA VAL A 407 -16.01 41.26 -20.95
C VAL A 407 -16.37 39.86 -21.42
N ASP A 408 -16.20 38.90 -20.53
CA ASP A 408 -16.63 37.53 -20.75
C ASP A 408 -18.16 37.45 -20.89
N PRO A 409 -18.69 36.92 -22.03
CA PRO A 409 -20.12 36.74 -22.20
C PRO A 409 -20.78 35.86 -21.14
N ALA A 410 -20.05 34.89 -20.61
CA ALA A 410 -20.56 34.03 -19.55
C ALA A 410 -20.73 34.78 -18.22
N ALA A 411 -19.75 35.61 -17.87
CA ALA A 411 -19.85 36.49 -16.69
C ALA A 411 -20.98 37.51 -16.84
N LYS A 412 -21.18 38.09 -18.03
CA LYS A 412 -22.30 38.97 -18.30
C LYS A 412 -23.66 38.27 -18.14
N LYS A 413 -23.81 37.07 -18.71
CA LYS A 413 -25.03 36.28 -18.56
C LYS A 413 -25.31 35.96 -17.08
N ARG A 414 -24.27 35.58 -16.31
CA ARG A 414 -24.41 35.33 -14.87
C ARG A 414 -24.84 36.58 -14.08
N VAL A 415 -24.32 37.73 -14.41
CA VAL A 415 -24.76 39.04 -13.83
C VAL A 415 -26.24 39.25 -14.09
N ASP A 416 -26.74 39.03 -15.29
CA ASP A 416 -28.15 39.24 -15.64
C ASP A 416 -29.07 38.21 -14.96
N GLU A 417 -28.61 36.94 -14.83
CA GLU A 417 -29.30 35.91 -14.04
C GLU A 417 -29.39 36.31 -12.55
N LEU A 418 -28.27 36.77 -11.95
CA LEU A 418 -28.23 37.22 -10.56
C LEU A 418 -29.12 38.44 -10.32
N LYS A 419 -29.13 39.42 -11.21
CA LYS A 419 -30.04 40.58 -11.12
C LYS A 419 -31.50 40.13 -11.12
N THR A 420 -31.86 39.20 -12.02
CA THR A 420 -33.22 38.69 -12.11
C THR A 420 -33.62 37.90 -10.84
N SER A 421 -32.70 37.10 -10.30
CA SER A 421 -32.91 36.36 -9.06
C SER A 421 -33.05 37.29 -7.84
N LEU A 422 -32.17 38.28 -7.71
CA LEU A 422 -32.23 39.28 -6.64
C LEU A 422 -33.53 40.06 -6.64
N HIS A 423 -34.09 40.40 -7.83
CA HIS A 423 -35.39 41.05 -7.94
C HIS A 423 -36.50 40.15 -7.39
N LYS A 424 -36.55 38.87 -7.83
CA LYS A 424 -37.55 37.90 -7.34
C LYS A 424 -37.46 37.66 -5.83
N LEU A 425 -36.25 37.52 -5.28
CA LEU A 425 -36.03 37.36 -3.85
C LEU A 425 -36.45 38.63 -3.06
N GLY A 426 -36.21 39.83 -3.64
CA GLY A 426 -36.67 41.08 -3.09
C GLY A 426 -38.19 41.18 -2.99
N ASP A 427 -38.89 40.82 -4.06
CA ASP A 427 -40.37 40.80 -4.09
C ASP A 427 -40.92 39.80 -3.06
N SER A 428 -40.33 38.61 -2.98
CA SER A 428 -40.70 37.58 -1.99
C SER A 428 -40.51 38.06 -0.55
N LYS A 429 -39.40 38.77 -0.27
CA LYS A 429 -39.13 39.38 1.05
C LYS A 429 -40.20 40.39 1.43
N ILE A 430 -40.62 41.27 0.47
CA ILE A 430 -41.67 42.26 0.69
C ILE A 430 -42.99 41.58 1.05
N GLN A 431 -43.40 40.55 0.31
CA GLN A 431 -44.62 39.79 0.58
C GLN A 431 -44.62 39.14 1.96
N LEU A 432 -43.51 38.44 2.33
CA LEU A 432 -43.39 37.81 3.63
C LEU A 432 -43.39 38.81 4.79
N ASN A 433 -42.76 39.96 4.60
CA ASN A 433 -42.83 41.06 5.59
C ASN A 433 -44.24 41.62 5.77
N GLN A 434 -45.03 41.74 4.68
CA GLN A 434 -46.44 42.13 4.76
C GLN A 434 -47.25 41.13 5.57
N ILE A 435 -47.04 39.82 5.36
CA ILE A 435 -47.68 38.73 6.12
C ILE A 435 -47.29 38.85 7.62
N MET A 436 -46.00 39.02 7.91
CA MET A 436 -45.50 39.16 9.29
C MET A 436 -46.12 40.37 10.00
N THR A 437 -46.20 41.50 9.29
CA THR A 437 -46.82 42.74 9.82
C THR A 437 -48.30 42.56 10.11
N ALA A 438 -49.04 41.87 9.22
CA ALA A 438 -50.46 41.56 9.42
C ALA A 438 -50.66 40.62 10.63
N LEU A 439 -49.82 39.58 10.79
CA LEU A 439 -49.87 38.66 11.92
C LEU A 439 -49.55 39.37 13.25
N ARG A 440 -48.56 40.26 13.28
CA ARG A 440 -48.20 41.06 14.45
C ARG A 440 -49.34 42.01 14.87
N LYS A 441 -49.93 42.74 13.95
CA LYS A 441 -51.10 43.60 14.24
C LYS A 441 -52.28 42.82 14.80
N LYS A 442 -52.50 41.61 14.28
CA LYS A 442 -53.57 40.72 14.79
C LYS A 442 -53.27 40.22 16.18
N GLN A 443 -52.05 39.91 16.50
CA GLN A 443 -51.58 39.52 17.83
C GLN A 443 -51.75 40.65 18.87
N GLU A 444 -51.50 41.89 18.46
CA GLU A 444 -51.72 43.10 19.31
C GLU A 444 -53.19 43.35 19.63
N ILE A 445 -54.09 43.04 18.68
CA ILE A 445 -55.52 43.27 18.85
C ILE A 445 -56.19 42.12 19.63
N GLU A 446 -55.87 40.87 19.32
CA GLU A 446 -56.53 39.67 19.87
C GLU A 446 -55.82 39.09 21.12
N GLY A 447 -54.64 39.62 21.52
CA GLY A 447 -53.84 39.20 22.67
C GLY A 447 -53.15 37.83 22.51
N LYS A 448 -53.75 36.87 21.81
CA LYS A 448 -53.16 35.56 21.47
C LYS A 448 -53.52 35.16 20.06
N LEU A 449 -52.55 34.62 19.31
CA LEU A 449 -52.76 34.04 17.98
C LEU A 449 -53.31 32.60 18.10
N ALA A 450 -54.20 32.23 17.19
CA ALA A 450 -54.66 30.84 17.06
C ALA A 450 -53.48 29.95 16.66
N PRO A 451 -53.47 28.66 17.04
CA PRO A 451 -52.34 27.72 16.78
C PRO A 451 -51.84 27.71 15.33
N ASP A 452 -52.78 27.69 14.37
CA ASP A 452 -52.46 27.68 12.91
C ASP A 452 -51.72 28.94 12.49
N LYS A 453 -51.99 30.09 13.13
CA LYS A 453 -51.34 31.39 12.85
C LYS A 453 -49.97 31.50 13.50
N VAL A 454 -49.74 30.83 14.61
CA VAL A 454 -48.42 30.70 15.24
C VAL A 454 -47.52 29.87 14.36
N GLU A 455 -48.03 28.77 13.80
CA GLU A 455 -47.27 27.95 12.86
C GLU A 455 -46.90 28.73 11.57
N LEU A 456 -47.89 29.45 11.02
CA LEU A 456 -47.64 30.33 9.84
C LEU A 456 -46.59 31.41 10.16
N GLN A 457 -46.62 32.00 11.34
CA GLN A 457 -45.65 33.01 11.78
C GLN A 457 -44.24 32.42 11.85
N GLN A 458 -44.09 31.21 12.44
CA GLN A 458 -42.81 30.53 12.53
C GLN A 458 -42.27 30.14 11.14
N LYS A 459 -43.13 29.62 10.26
CA LYS A 459 -42.78 29.29 8.87
C LYS A 459 -42.34 30.53 8.08
N THR A 460 -43.08 31.61 8.22
CA THR A 460 -42.75 32.90 7.56
C THR A 460 -41.42 33.45 8.05
N MET A 461 -41.14 33.32 9.36
CA MET A 461 -39.87 33.76 9.95
C MET A 461 -38.69 32.96 9.43
N ARG A 462 -38.81 31.61 9.35
CA ARG A 462 -37.77 30.77 8.79
C ARG A 462 -37.49 31.12 7.31
N ASN A 463 -38.53 31.29 6.53
CA ASN A 463 -38.39 31.68 5.12
C ASN A 463 -37.72 33.04 4.95
N LEU A 464 -38.04 34.03 5.81
CA LEU A 464 -37.38 35.34 5.80
C LEU A 464 -35.88 35.22 6.08
N VAL A 465 -35.47 34.43 7.04
CA VAL A 465 -34.04 34.19 7.34
C VAL A 465 -33.33 33.54 6.16
N MET A 466 -33.95 32.55 5.51
CA MET A 466 -33.36 31.92 4.31
C MET A 466 -33.21 32.94 3.17
N ILE A 467 -34.27 33.71 2.86
CA ILE A 467 -34.21 34.70 1.80
C ILE A 467 -33.18 35.78 2.11
N GLU A 468 -33.00 36.21 3.35
CA GLU A 468 -31.97 37.18 3.73
C GLU A 468 -30.57 36.66 3.50
N LYS A 469 -30.35 35.36 3.84
CA LYS A 469 -29.08 34.69 3.54
C LYS A 469 -28.81 34.65 2.03
N ASP A 470 -29.77 34.17 1.25
CA ASP A 470 -29.65 34.04 -0.22
C ASP A 470 -29.42 35.42 -0.87
N LEU A 471 -30.13 36.47 -0.40
CA LEU A 471 -29.92 37.85 -0.86
C LEU A 471 -28.51 38.35 -0.58
N THR A 472 -27.96 38.01 0.59
CA THR A 472 -26.61 38.44 0.97
C THR A 472 -25.56 37.71 0.13
N GLU A 473 -25.68 36.40 -0.04
CA GLU A 473 -24.78 35.60 -0.85
C GLU A 473 -24.79 36.02 -2.32
N GLN A 474 -25.98 36.19 -2.91
CA GLN A 474 -26.11 36.62 -4.31
C GLN A 474 -25.66 38.09 -4.54
N LYS A 475 -25.83 38.98 -3.58
CA LYS A 475 -25.27 40.33 -3.66
C LYS A 475 -23.75 40.33 -3.62
N ASN A 476 -23.16 39.53 -2.75
CA ASN A 476 -21.69 39.39 -2.68
C ASN A 476 -21.13 38.79 -3.98
N GLU A 477 -21.78 37.76 -4.53
CA GLU A 477 -21.40 37.20 -5.82
C GLU A 477 -21.52 38.23 -6.96
N LEU A 478 -22.61 39.01 -6.99
CA LEU A 478 -22.80 40.06 -7.98
C LEU A 478 -21.72 41.13 -7.88
N GLU A 479 -21.36 41.55 -6.67
CA GLU A 479 -20.32 42.57 -6.46
C GLU A 479 -18.94 42.05 -6.88
N GLN A 480 -18.60 40.80 -6.55
CA GLN A 480 -17.37 40.18 -7.02
C GLN A 480 -17.30 40.06 -8.55
N LEU A 481 -18.41 39.64 -9.18
CA LEU A 481 -18.49 39.62 -10.64
C LEU A 481 -18.43 41.02 -11.26
N ARG A 482 -19.01 42.01 -10.63
CA ARG A 482 -18.90 43.40 -11.09
C ARG A 482 -17.47 43.94 -10.98
N GLN A 483 -16.76 43.63 -9.90
CA GLN A 483 -15.34 44.01 -9.76
C GLN A 483 -14.47 43.29 -10.80
N GLN A 484 -14.82 42.05 -11.16
CA GLN A 484 -14.14 41.33 -12.26
C GLN A 484 -14.51 41.85 -13.66
N LEU A 485 -15.71 42.36 -13.81
CA LEU A 485 -16.23 42.88 -15.08
C LEU A 485 -16.03 44.39 -15.27
N GLY A 486 -15.85 45.12 -14.20
CA GLY A 486 -15.78 46.54 -14.20
C GLY A 486 -14.40 47.08 -13.86
N GLU A 487 -14.01 47.82 -14.56
CA GLU A 487 -13.18 48.98 -14.82
C GLU A 487 -12.45 48.72 -16.12
N ASP A 488 -12.74 49.54 -17.12
CA ASP A 488 -12.08 49.65 -18.40
C ASP A 488 -10.78 48.84 -18.52
N VAL A 489 -10.91 47.52 -18.63
CA VAL A 489 -9.82 46.69 -19.08
C VAL A 489 -9.46 47.30 -20.42
N ASN A 490 -8.24 47.76 -20.56
CA ASN A 490 -7.68 48.37 -21.77
C ASN A 490 -7.60 47.27 -22.86
N ALA A 491 -8.80 46.70 -23.15
CA ALA A 491 -9.01 45.58 -24.04
C ALA A 491 -8.55 45.99 -25.45
N ARG A 492 -7.61 45.21 -25.99
CA ARG A 492 -7.03 45.56 -27.30
C ARG A 492 -6.67 44.30 -28.10
N VAL A 493 -6.68 44.48 -29.40
CA VAL A 493 -6.13 43.50 -30.34
C VAL A 493 -4.90 44.11 -30.99
N ARG A 494 -3.75 43.45 -30.88
CA ARG A 494 -2.46 43.94 -31.39
C ARG A 494 -1.96 43.00 -32.49
N VAL A 495 -1.59 43.56 -33.63
CA VAL A 495 -1.15 42.83 -34.81
C VAL A 495 0.20 43.39 -35.28
N SER A 496 1.27 42.65 -35.05
CA SER A 496 2.62 43.07 -35.44
C SER A 496 3.01 42.73 -36.88
N GLY A 497 2.20 42.00 -37.62
CA GLY A 497 2.30 41.75 -39.05
C GLY A 497 1.03 42.15 -39.78
N ASN A 498 0.27 41.21 -40.32
CA ASN A 498 -0.89 41.48 -41.15
C ASN A 498 -2.20 41.04 -40.49
N ILE A 499 -3.26 41.86 -40.64
CA ILE A 499 -4.64 41.45 -40.46
C ILE A 499 -5.37 41.47 -41.78
N TYR A 500 -6.13 40.42 -42.07
CA TYR A 500 -6.71 40.19 -43.40
C TYR A 500 -8.20 40.38 -43.42
N VAL A 501 -8.77 40.56 -44.60
CA VAL A 501 -10.20 40.57 -44.86
C VAL A 501 -10.82 39.23 -44.41
N GLY A 502 -12.06 39.27 -43.91
CA GLY A 502 -12.73 38.07 -43.33
C GLY A 502 -12.58 37.98 -41.80
N VAL A 503 -11.74 38.81 -41.19
CA VAL A 503 -11.62 38.91 -39.72
C VAL A 503 -12.72 39.78 -39.15
N LYS A 504 -13.39 39.28 -38.11
CA LYS A 504 -14.34 40.01 -37.28
C LYS A 504 -13.75 40.25 -35.90
N LEU A 505 -13.60 41.48 -35.50
CA LEU A 505 -13.20 41.88 -34.15
C LEU A 505 -14.45 42.17 -33.30
N ILE A 506 -14.45 41.76 -32.04
CA ILE A 506 -15.55 41.95 -31.09
C ILE A 506 -14.98 42.56 -29.82
N PHE A 507 -15.51 43.73 -29.42
CA PHE A 507 -15.18 44.43 -28.19
C PHE A 507 -16.43 44.54 -27.32
N GLY A 508 -16.63 43.61 -26.43
CA GLY A 508 -17.87 43.49 -25.68
C GLY A 508 -19.06 43.22 -26.61
N GLU A 509 -19.93 44.23 -26.82
CA GLU A 509 -21.09 44.13 -27.72
C GLU A 509 -20.84 44.64 -29.13
N GLN A 510 -19.72 45.33 -29.33
CA GLN A 510 -19.42 46.00 -30.59
C GLN A 510 -18.67 45.04 -31.55
N ASN A 511 -19.03 45.11 -32.83
CA ASN A 511 -18.43 44.33 -33.89
C ASN A 511 -17.74 45.25 -34.92
N TYR A 512 -16.53 44.85 -35.31
CA TYR A 512 -15.78 45.56 -36.36
C TYR A 512 -15.30 44.52 -37.39
N PHE A 513 -15.65 44.73 -38.65
CA PHE A 513 -15.23 43.86 -39.76
C PHE A 513 -14.04 44.48 -40.47
N ILE A 514 -12.99 43.68 -40.67
CA ILE A 514 -11.82 44.10 -41.45
C ILE A 514 -12.20 44.09 -42.93
N LYS A 515 -12.26 45.30 -43.52
CA LYS A 515 -12.65 45.48 -44.94
C LYS A 515 -11.46 45.51 -45.90
N GLU A 516 -10.28 45.79 -45.39
CA GLU A 516 -9.03 45.85 -46.15
C GLU A 516 -7.85 45.29 -45.33
N LYS A 517 -6.83 44.72 -45.99
CA LYS A 517 -5.61 44.26 -45.33
C LYS A 517 -4.92 45.45 -44.66
N ARG A 518 -4.52 45.26 -43.39
CA ARG A 518 -3.75 46.24 -42.63
C ARG A 518 -2.51 45.59 -42.03
N THR A 519 -1.50 46.40 -41.82
CA THR A 519 -0.23 45.96 -41.28
C THR A 519 0.12 46.80 -40.06
N PHE A 520 0.81 46.19 -39.10
CA PHE A 520 1.38 46.87 -37.94
C PHE A 520 0.38 47.78 -37.22
N CYS A 521 -0.69 47.18 -36.68
CA CYS A 521 -1.81 47.94 -36.15
C CYS A 521 -2.34 47.34 -34.82
N GLN A 522 -2.96 48.20 -34.04
CA GLN A 522 -3.75 47.81 -32.88
C GLN A 522 -5.16 48.36 -32.97
N PHE A 523 -6.09 47.61 -32.40
CA PHE A 523 -7.48 48.01 -32.26
C PHE A 523 -7.79 48.17 -30.79
N VAL A 524 -8.43 49.30 -30.46
CA VAL A 524 -8.83 49.68 -29.09
C VAL A 524 -10.25 50.20 -29.12
N LYS A 525 -10.97 50.03 -28.01
CA LYS A 525 -12.26 50.63 -27.81
C LYS A 525 -12.05 52.08 -27.34
N ASP A 526 -12.56 53.07 -28.08
CA ASP A 526 -12.60 54.45 -27.69
C ASP A 526 -14.06 54.89 -27.58
N LYS A 527 -14.55 55.03 -26.33
CA LYS A 527 -15.97 55.33 -25.99
C LYS A 527 -16.93 54.32 -26.63
N ALA A 528 -17.66 54.75 -27.69
CA ALA A 528 -18.66 53.96 -28.37
C ALA A 528 -18.16 53.28 -29.65
N ASP A 529 -16.92 53.54 -30.11
CA ASP A 529 -16.38 53.02 -31.37
C ASP A 529 -15.10 52.25 -31.22
N ILE A 530 -14.84 51.34 -32.15
CA ILE A 530 -13.57 50.61 -32.25
C ILE A 530 -12.68 51.40 -33.20
N LYS A 531 -11.57 51.92 -32.68
CA LYS A 531 -10.57 52.64 -33.47
C LYS A 531 -9.32 51.78 -33.68
N TRP A 532 -8.76 51.86 -34.86
CA TRP A 532 -7.46 51.30 -35.15
C TRP A 532 -6.39 52.38 -35.06
N GLN A 533 -5.18 51.98 -34.66
CA GLN A 533 -4.01 52.86 -34.55
C GLN A 533 -2.80 52.05 -35.09
N SER A 534 -1.77 52.74 -35.60
CA SER A 534 -0.49 52.11 -35.90
C SER A 534 0.16 51.71 -34.58
N LEU A 535 0.84 50.53 -34.57
CA LEU A 535 1.66 50.07 -33.46
C LEU A 535 2.90 50.92 -33.27
#